data_56cbabe5b153279540a9491b95390efe
#
_entry.id   56cbabe5b153279540a9491b95390efe
#
_cell.length_a   1.000
_cell.length_b   1.000
_cell.length_c   1.000
_cell.angle_alpha   90.00
_cell.angle_beta   90.00
_cell.angle_gamma   90.00
#
_symmetry.space_group_name_H-M   'P 1'
#
loop_
_entity.id
_entity.type
_entity.pdbx_description
1 polymer ?
#
loop_
_entity_poly.entity_id
_entity_poly.type
_entity_poly.pdbx_seq_one_letter_code
_entity_poly.pdbx_strand_id
1 'polypeptide(L)'
;YLDRSYELTSKTKSALIYPVFVVITFIVVMILMLTLVIPKLSSIITESGQEVPFYTKIIIGISNFLLDYGVFFLVAVVLSVFYLIRLYRSDTGKMYFDSLKISIPYVGDLYKKLYLSRIADNMDTMLTSGISMVRAIEITATVVDNKVYETLLNDTQELIKGGSAFSDAFAKYPEQIPSLMVQMIKVGEETGELGYILKTLAKFYKREVETAVDTLVSLIEPVMIIALGLGVG
;
A
#
# COMPACT_ATOMS: atom_id res chain seq x y z
N TYR A 1 -16.35 -5.66 -15.50
CA TYR A 1 -15.64 -5.84 -14.22
C TYR A 1 -14.13 -5.62 -14.37
N LEU A 2 -13.49 -6.22 -15.37
CA LEU A 2 -12.05 -6.10 -15.63
C LEU A 2 -11.63 -4.66 -15.98
N ASP A 3 -12.42 -3.93 -16.76
CA ASP A 3 -12.12 -2.56 -17.18
C ASP A 3 -12.07 -1.56 -16.01
N ARG A 4 -12.97 -1.68 -15.03
CA ARG A 4 -13.03 -0.75 -13.89
C ARG A 4 -11.88 -0.91 -12.90
N SER A 5 -11.43 -2.16 -12.65
CA SER A 5 -10.25 -2.43 -11.82
C SER A 5 -8.96 -1.99 -12.54
N TYR A 6 -8.96 -2.05 -13.87
CA TYR A 6 -7.83 -1.63 -14.69
C TYR A 6 -7.64 -0.10 -14.71
N GLU A 7 -8.72 0.68 -14.71
CA GLU A 7 -8.65 2.16 -14.70
C GLU A 7 -7.99 2.72 -13.44
N LEU A 8 -8.34 2.21 -12.25
CA LEU A 8 -7.72 2.65 -10.99
C LEU A 8 -6.23 2.29 -10.94
N THR A 9 -5.90 1.07 -11.35
CA THR A 9 -4.51 0.60 -11.38
C THR A 9 -3.69 1.34 -12.44
N SER A 10 -4.28 1.69 -13.58
CA SER A 10 -3.63 2.43 -14.66
C SER A 10 -3.35 3.89 -14.28
N LYS A 11 -4.32 4.60 -13.68
CA LYS A 11 -4.12 5.97 -13.19
C LYS A 11 -3.01 6.04 -12.14
N THR A 12 -3.04 5.14 -11.17
CA THR A 12 -2.01 5.07 -10.11
C THR A 12 -0.63 4.77 -10.68
N LYS A 13 -0.53 3.81 -11.62
CA LYS A 13 0.74 3.50 -12.29
C LYS A 13 1.27 4.69 -13.09
N SER A 14 0.42 5.36 -13.87
CA SER A 14 0.83 6.51 -14.68
C SER A 14 1.31 7.69 -13.82
N ALA A 15 0.66 7.94 -12.68
CA ALA A 15 1.06 8.99 -11.75
C ALA A 15 2.40 8.69 -11.05
N LEU A 16 2.74 7.42 -10.85
CA LEU A 16 3.98 7.00 -10.18
C LEU A 16 5.19 6.92 -11.13
N ILE A 17 5.01 6.89 -12.45
CA ILE A 17 6.11 6.78 -13.41
C ILE A 17 7.10 7.94 -13.27
N TYR A 18 6.60 9.18 -13.21
CA TYR A 18 7.45 10.37 -13.09
C TYR A 18 8.26 10.38 -11.76
N PRO A 19 7.65 10.22 -10.57
CA PRO A 19 8.40 10.11 -9.32
C PRO A 19 9.45 9.00 -9.30
N VAL A 20 9.09 7.82 -9.78
CA VAL A 20 10.02 6.68 -9.85
C VAL A 20 11.21 6.99 -10.77
N PHE A 21 10.98 7.58 -11.93
CA PHE A 21 12.04 7.98 -12.85
C PHE A 21 13.00 8.99 -12.21
N VAL A 22 12.47 10.03 -11.53
CA VAL A 22 13.29 11.04 -10.86
C VAL A 22 14.10 10.42 -9.71
N VAL A 23 13.49 9.58 -8.88
CA VAL A 23 14.20 8.89 -7.78
C VAL A 23 15.30 7.98 -8.31
N ILE A 24 15.04 7.20 -9.36
CA ILE A 24 16.05 6.32 -9.97
C ILE A 24 17.21 7.18 -10.51
N THR A 25 16.91 8.25 -11.26
CA THR A 25 17.94 9.14 -11.80
C THR A 25 18.78 9.76 -10.69
N PHE A 26 18.14 10.23 -9.61
CA PHE A 26 18.82 10.78 -8.45
C PHE A 26 19.75 9.75 -7.79
N ILE A 27 19.27 8.51 -7.56
CA ILE A 27 20.10 7.44 -6.98
C ILE A 27 21.30 7.14 -7.88
N VAL A 28 21.12 7.05 -9.20
CA VAL A 28 22.20 6.82 -10.15
C VAL A 28 23.24 7.93 -10.08
N VAL A 29 22.79 9.19 -10.10
CA VAL A 29 23.70 10.35 -9.99
C VAL A 29 24.46 10.35 -8.66
N MET A 30 23.77 10.06 -7.54
CA MET A 30 24.41 9.98 -6.22
C MET A 30 25.46 8.86 -6.16
N ILE A 31 25.16 7.68 -6.71
CA ILE A 31 26.13 6.59 -6.79
C ILE A 31 27.36 7.00 -7.61
N LEU A 32 27.17 7.63 -8.78
CA LEU A 32 28.27 8.12 -9.61
C LEU A 32 29.08 9.19 -8.88
N MET A 33 28.45 10.12 -8.18
CA MET A 33 29.14 11.12 -7.37
C MET A 33 29.98 10.47 -6.27
N LEU A 34 29.40 9.55 -5.51
CA LEU A 34 30.08 8.87 -4.40
C LEU A 34 31.21 7.94 -4.87
N THR A 35 31.08 7.31 -6.04
CA THR A 35 32.06 6.31 -6.51
C THR A 35 33.14 6.89 -7.41
N LEU A 36 32.88 7.99 -8.14
CA LEU A 36 33.80 8.56 -9.11
C LEU A 36 34.34 9.94 -8.70
N VAL A 37 33.47 10.82 -8.20
CA VAL A 37 33.82 12.22 -7.95
C VAL A 37 34.45 12.39 -6.56
N ILE A 38 33.78 11.87 -5.53
CA ILE A 38 34.25 12.04 -4.13
C ILE A 38 35.65 11.45 -3.89
N PRO A 39 36.00 10.24 -4.39
CA PRO A 39 37.38 9.72 -4.23
C PRO A 39 38.45 10.60 -4.86
N LYS A 40 38.16 11.17 -6.05
CA LYS A 40 39.09 12.08 -6.72
C LYS A 40 39.28 13.40 -5.96
N LEU A 41 38.20 13.95 -5.40
CA LEU A 41 38.27 15.14 -4.56
C LEU A 41 39.01 14.86 -3.25
N SER A 42 38.79 13.70 -2.65
CA SER A 42 39.46 13.26 -1.43
C SER A 42 40.96 13.17 -1.62
N SER A 43 41.48 12.62 -2.74
CA SER A 43 42.89 12.54 -3.02
C SER A 43 43.54 13.95 -3.15
N ILE A 44 42.88 14.87 -3.85
CA ILE A 44 43.37 16.25 -4.03
C ILE A 44 43.44 16.98 -2.67
N ILE A 45 42.44 16.85 -1.81
CA ILE A 45 42.42 17.48 -0.48
C ILE A 45 43.55 16.91 0.40
N THR A 46 43.74 15.59 0.36
CA THR A 46 44.79 14.93 1.14
C THR A 46 46.20 15.34 0.68
N GLU A 47 46.41 15.45 -0.64
CA GLU A 47 47.69 15.91 -1.22
C GLU A 47 48.00 17.38 -0.92
N SER A 48 46.93 18.22 -0.75
CA SER A 48 47.13 19.64 -0.42
C SER A 48 47.44 19.91 1.06
N GLY A 49 47.42 18.86 1.91
CA GLY A 49 47.77 18.98 3.34
C GLY A 49 46.74 19.73 4.17
N GLN A 50 45.53 19.98 3.64
CA GLN A 50 44.46 20.68 4.36
C GLN A 50 43.68 19.71 5.27
N GLU A 51 43.26 20.21 6.43
CA GLU A 51 42.36 19.43 7.28
C GLU A 51 40.97 19.30 6.64
N VAL A 52 40.54 18.04 6.47
CA VAL A 52 39.22 17.75 5.90
C VAL A 52 38.11 18.09 6.92
N PRO A 53 37.12 18.93 6.56
CA PRO A 53 36.01 19.24 7.44
C PRO A 53 35.23 17.99 7.86
N PHE A 54 34.62 18.03 9.05
CA PHE A 54 33.91 16.86 9.62
C PHE A 54 32.86 16.29 8.67
N TYR A 55 32.05 17.16 8.04
CA TYR A 55 31.02 16.73 7.09
C TYR A 55 31.58 16.00 5.87
N THR A 56 32.69 16.49 5.34
CA THR A 56 33.42 15.88 4.20
C THR A 56 33.97 14.51 4.59
N LYS A 57 34.47 14.33 5.84
CA LYS A 57 34.91 13.01 6.34
C LYS A 57 33.80 11.98 6.32
N ILE A 58 32.55 12.37 6.69
CA ILE A 58 31.39 11.47 6.65
C ILE A 58 31.11 11.04 5.20
N ILE A 59 31.08 11.97 4.26
CA ILE A 59 30.82 11.68 2.84
C ILE A 59 31.89 10.76 2.25
N ILE A 60 33.15 11.03 2.55
CA ILE A 60 34.29 10.18 2.15
C ILE A 60 34.14 8.77 2.78
N GLY A 61 33.73 8.68 4.04
CA GLY A 61 33.51 7.41 4.72
C GLY A 61 32.40 6.58 4.05
N ILE A 62 31.27 7.21 3.66
CA ILE A 62 30.21 6.58 2.90
C ILE A 62 30.68 6.13 1.51
N SER A 63 31.46 6.97 0.83
CA SER A 63 32.08 6.67 -0.47
C SER A 63 32.96 5.43 -0.40
N ASN A 64 33.91 5.39 0.55
CA ASN A 64 34.80 4.25 0.75
C ASN A 64 34.02 2.97 1.13
N PHE A 65 33.04 3.09 2.01
CA PHE A 65 32.15 1.96 2.34
C PHE A 65 31.45 1.40 1.08
N LEU A 66 30.97 2.28 0.20
CA LEU A 66 30.30 1.87 -1.05
C LEU A 66 31.28 1.19 -2.01
N LEU A 67 32.52 1.67 -2.10
CA LEU A 67 33.55 1.10 -2.95
C LEU A 67 34.02 -0.27 -2.44
N ASP A 68 34.24 -0.40 -1.13
CA ASP A 68 34.79 -1.61 -0.52
C ASP A 68 33.74 -2.71 -0.33
N TYR A 69 32.53 -2.31 0.05
CA TYR A 69 31.46 -3.24 0.46
C TYR A 69 30.19 -3.16 -0.40
N GLY A 70 30.14 -2.31 -1.43
CA GLY A 70 28.94 -2.09 -2.24
C GLY A 70 28.38 -3.37 -2.87
N VAL A 71 29.24 -4.27 -3.34
CA VAL A 71 28.82 -5.56 -3.91
C VAL A 71 28.23 -6.45 -2.83
N PHE A 72 28.85 -6.52 -1.64
CA PHE A 72 28.31 -7.30 -0.51
C PHE A 72 26.98 -6.72 -0.02
N PHE A 73 26.86 -5.41 0.02
CA PHE A 73 25.60 -4.74 0.36
C PHE A 73 24.49 -5.05 -0.65
N LEU A 74 24.81 -5.01 -1.94
CA LEU A 74 23.85 -5.36 -3.01
C LEU A 74 23.39 -6.82 -2.88
N VAL A 75 24.31 -7.75 -2.67
CA VAL A 75 23.99 -9.16 -2.45
C VAL A 75 23.11 -9.34 -1.20
N ALA A 76 23.42 -8.65 -0.09
CA ALA A 76 22.64 -8.70 1.13
C ALA A 76 21.21 -8.16 0.91
N VAL A 77 21.04 -7.06 0.16
CA VAL A 77 19.72 -6.52 -0.22
C VAL A 77 18.94 -7.52 -1.07
N VAL A 78 19.55 -8.14 -2.09
CA VAL A 78 18.90 -9.14 -2.93
C VAL A 78 18.45 -10.35 -2.10
N LEU A 79 19.30 -10.86 -1.22
CA LEU A 79 18.97 -11.97 -0.33
C LEU A 79 17.86 -11.60 0.65
N SER A 80 17.87 -10.38 1.20
CA SER A 80 16.84 -9.86 2.08
C SER A 80 15.49 -9.77 1.37
N VAL A 81 15.45 -9.21 0.15
CA VAL A 81 14.24 -9.16 -0.68
C VAL A 81 13.73 -10.57 -0.99
N PHE A 82 14.61 -11.49 -1.37
CA PHE A 82 14.22 -12.89 -1.61
C PHE A 82 13.63 -13.55 -0.36
N TYR A 83 14.24 -13.32 0.81
CA TYR A 83 13.74 -13.82 2.09
C TYR A 83 12.38 -13.23 2.46
N LEU A 84 12.18 -11.92 2.27
CA LEU A 84 10.91 -11.24 2.49
C LEU A 84 9.80 -11.77 1.56
N ILE A 85 10.10 -12.02 0.28
CA ILE A 85 9.15 -12.63 -0.67
C ILE A 85 8.77 -14.05 -0.21
N ARG A 86 9.74 -14.83 0.27
CA ARG A 86 9.48 -16.17 0.79
C ARG A 86 8.60 -16.13 2.06
N LEU A 87 8.87 -15.18 2.95
CA LEU A 87 8.06 -14.96 4.16
C LEU A 87 6.63 -14.55 3.81
N TYR A 88 6.46 -13.63 2.84
CA TYR A 88 5.15 -13.19 2.37
C TYR A 88 4.30 -14.32 1.78
N ARG A 89 4.91 -15.36 1.21
CA ARG A 89 4.20 -16.53 0.66
C ARG A 89 3.74 -17.53 1.72
N SER A 90 4.19 -17.41 2.96
CA SER A 90 3.71 -18.21 4.09
C SER A 90 2.37 -17.65 4.60
N ASP A 91 1.44 -18.51 5.04
CA ASP A 91 0.13 -18.09 5.56
C ASP A 91 0.26 -17.14 6.75
N THR A 92 1.17 -17.44 7.68
CA THR A 92 1.46 -16.57 8.83
C THR A 92 2.07 -15.24 8.38
N GLY A 93 3.00 -15.29 7.42
CA GLY A 93 3.61 -14.09 6.85
C GLY A 93 2.58 -13.23 6.11
N LYS A 94 1.72 -13.84 5.29
CA LYS A 94 0.66 -13.12 4.57
C LYS A 94 -0.26 -12.37 5.54
N MET A 95 -0.69 -13.00 6.64
CA MET A 95 -1.53 -12.36 7.65
C MET A 95 -0.82 -11.16 8.31
N TYR A 96 0.48 -11.32 8.66
CA TYR A 96 1.27 -10.23 9.24
C TYR A 96 1.42 -9.05 8.28
N PHE A 97 1.82 -9.29 7.03
CA PHE A 97 1.96 -8.23 6.03
C PHE A 97 0.63 -7.57 5.67
N ASP A 98 -0.46 -8.32 5.60
CA ASP A 98 -1.79 -7.79 5.31
C ASP A 98 -2.33 -6.94 6.48
N SER A 99 -2.06 -7.35 7.73
CA SER A 99 -2.33 -6.52 8.90
C SER A 99 -1.48 -5.25 8.91
N LEU A 100 -0.20 -5.36 8.57
CA LEU A 100 0.70 -4.20 8.51
C LEU A 100 0.24 -3.19 7.45
N LYS A 101 -0.17 -3.64 6.25
CA LYS A 101 -0.68 -2.76 5.18
C LYS A 101 -1.83 -1.86 5.65
N ILE A 102 -2.75 -2.39 6.46
CA ILE A 102 -3.92 -1.63 6.95
C ILE A 102 -3.62 -0.82 8.23
N SER A 103 -2.44 -1.02 8.85
CA SER A 103 -2.02 -0.33 10.08
C SER A 103 -1.12 0.88 9.82
N ILE A 104 -0.50 0.98 8.65
CA ILE A 104 0.40 2.10 8.30
C ILE A 104 -0.41 3.39 8.18
N PRO A 105 -0.04 4.49 8.87
CA PRO A 105 -0.72 5.78 8.73
C PRO A 105 -0.81 6.22 7.27
N TYR A 106 -1.92 6.85 6.88
CA TYR A 106 -2.25 7.32 5.52
C TYR A 106 -2.43 6.21 4.47
N VAL A 107 -1.47 5.28 4.37
CA VAL A 107 -1.52 4.16 3.41
C VAL A 107 -2.55 3.12 3.85
N GLY A 108 -2.66 2.86 5.14
CA GLY A 108 -3.63 1.90 5.68
C GLY A 108 -5.08 2.33 5.45
N ASP A 109 -5.37 3.63 5.56
CA ASP A 109 -6.70 4.15 5.26
C ASP A 109 -7.07 3.93 3.78
N LEU A 110 -6.13 4.15 2.85
CA LEU A 110 -6.30 3.83 1.43
C LEU A 110 -6.64 2.35 1.22
N TYR A 111 -5.87 1.43 1.83
CA TYR A 111 -6.12 0.00 1.69
C TYR A 111 -7.45 -0.43 2.31
N LYS A 112 -7.83 0.10 3.48
CA LYS A 112 -9.15 -0.14 4.08
C LYS A 112 -10.27 0.26 3.12
N LYS A 113 -10.24 1.48 2.59
CA LYS A 113 -11.22 1.98 1.61
C LYS A 113 -11.27 1.09 0.36
N LEU A 114 -10.11 0.62 -0.14
CA LEU A 114 -10.02 -0.28 -1.28
C LEU A 114 -10.71 -1.61 -1.01
N TYR A 115 -10.48 -2.24 0.15
CA TYR A 115 -11.12 -3.50 0.50
C TYR A 115 -12.62 -3.33 0.71
N LEU A 116 -13.07 -2.24 1.36
CA LEU A 116 -14.48 -1.92 1.52
C LEU A 116 -15.19 -1.70 0.17
N SER A 117 -14.53 -1.01 -0.76
CA SER A 117 -15.04 -0.85 -2.14
C SER A 117 -15.20 -2.19 -2.83
N ARG A 118 -14.18 -3.08 -2.75
CA ARG A 118 -14.24 -4.43 -3.35
C ARG A 118 -15.33 -5.30 -2.73
N ILE A 119 -15.47 -5.27 -1.41
CA ILE A 119 -16.52 -6.02 -0.70
C ILE A 119 -17.89 -5.55 -1.18
N ALA A 120 -18.15 -4.26 -1.18
CA ALA A 120 -19.44 -3.71 -1.59
C ALA A 120 -19.75 -4.00 -3.07
N ASP A 121 -18.79 -3.86 -3.98
CA ASP A 121 -18.95 -4.10 -5.43
C ASP A 121 -19.20 -5.59 -5.74
N ASN A 122 -18.45 -6.50 -5.10
CA ASN A 122 -18.67 -7.93 -5.25
C ASN A 122 -20.04 -8.35 -4.71
N MET A 123 -20.38 -7.90 -3.50
CA MET A 123 -21.66 -8.20 -2.87
C MET A 123 -22.83 -7.66 -3.69
N ASP A 124 -22.78 -6.39 -4.19
CA ASP A 124 -23.78 -5.82 -5.09
C ASP A 124 -23.97 -6.71 -6.33
N THR A 125 -22.87 -7.03 -7.01
CA THR A 125 -22.90 -7.84 -8.23
C THR A 125 -23.54 -9.21 -8.01
N MET A 126 -23.25 -9.87 -6.89
CA MET A 126 -23.76 -11.20 -6.60
C MET A 126 -25.23 -11.18 -6.16
N LEU A 127 -25.60 -10.26 -5.27
CA LEU A 127 -26.97 -10.16 -4.79
C LEU A 127 -27.93 -9.73 -5.90
N THR A 128 -27.53 -8.79 -6.77
CA THR A 128 -28.33 -8.38 -7.94
C THR A 128 -28.46 -9.49 -8.98
N SER A 129 -27.49 -10.42 -9.02
CA SER A 129 -27.56 -11.64 -9.85
C SER A 129 -28.37 -12.78 -9.21
N GLY A 130 -28.99 -12.55 -8.05
CA GLY A 130 -29.82 -13.55 -7.36
C GLY A 130 -29.04 -14.58 -6.54
N ILE A 131 -27.76 -14.38 -6.31
CA ILE A 131 -26.94 -15.23 -5.44
C ILE A 131 -27.31 -14.95 -3.98
N SER A 132 -27.47 -16.01 -3.17
CA SER A 132 -27.81 -15.85 -1.75
C SER A 132 -26.71 -15.11 -0.98
N MET A 133 -27.10 -14.36 0.07
CA MET A 133 -26.19 -13.59 0.91
C MET A 133 -25.00 -14.41 1.42
N VAL A 134 -25.26 -15.58 1.98
CA VAL A 134 -24.21 -16.47 2.52
C VAL A 134 -23.19 -16.86 1.45
N ARG A 135 -23.66 -17.17 0.24
CA ARG A 135 -22.77 -17.53 -0.88
C ARG A 135 -22.03 -16.32 -1.45
N ALA A 136 -22.68 -15.17 -1.49
CA ALA A 136 -22.05 -13.92 -1.91
C ALA A 136 -20.88 -13.53 -0.98
N ILE A 137 -21.05 -13.65 0.34
CA ILE A 137 -19.99 -13.40 1.32
C ILE A 137 -18.85 -14.41 1.16
N GLU A 138 -19.15 -15.69 1.01
CA GLU A 138 -18.15 -16.74 0.80
C GLU A 138 -17.27 -16.44 -0.42
N ILE A 139 -17.86 -16.12 -1.56
CA ILE A 139 -17.13 -15.79 -2.76
C ILE A 139 -16.33 -14.50 -2.57
N THR A 140 -16.92 -13.47 -1.93
CA THR A 140 -16.24 -12.20 -1.65
C THR A 140 -15.02 -12.42 -0.77
N ALA A 141 -15.08 -13.30 0.23
CA ALA A 141 -13.95 -13.66 1.08
C ALA A 141 -12.77 -14.22 0.27
N THR A 142 -13.02 -15.02 -0.77
CA THR A 142 -11.95 -15.60 -1.61
C THR A 142 -11.28 -14.58 -2.53
N VAL A 143 -11.97 -13.49 -2.90
CA VAL A 143 -11.49 -12.51 -3.89
C VAL A 143 -11.06 -11.17 -3.32
N VAL A 144 -11.26 -10.95 -2.01
CA VAL A 144 -10.92 -9.65 -1.36
C VAL A 144 -9.41 -9.38 -1.32
N ASP A 145 -8.59 -10.42 -1.41
CA ASP A 145 -7.12 -10.39 -1.46
C ASP A 145 -6.46 -9.70 -0.24
N ASN A 146 -7.03 -9.95 0.94
CA ASN A 146 -6.44 -9.56 2.22
C ASN A 146 -6.90 -10.54 3.32
N LYS A 147 -5.97 -11.12 4.07
CA LYS A 147 -6.26 -12.18 5.04
C LYS A 147 -7.10 -11.70 6.22
N VAL A 148 -6.97 -10.44 6.63
CA VAL A 148 -7.77 -9.86 7.72
C VAL A 148 -9.24 -9.77 7.30
N TYR A 149 -9.51 -9.24 6.09
CA TYR A 149 -10.88 -9.15 5.56
C TYR A 149 -11.45 -10.51 5.15
N GLU A 150 -10.62 -11.43 4.64
CA GLU A 150 -11.03 -12.81 4.38
C GLU A 150 -11.55 -13.49 5.66
N THR A 151 -10.79 -13.39 6.77
CA THR A 151 -11.20 -13.95 8.07
C THR A 151 -12.48 -13.29 8.56
N LEU A 152 -12.56 -11.95 8.54
CA LEU A 152 -13.74 -11.18 8.91
C LEU A 152 -14.99 -11.63 8.13
N LEU A 153 -14.87 -11.81 6.81
CA LEU A 153 -15.98 -12.24 5.96
C LEU A 153 -16.39 -13.68 6.25
N ASN A 154 -15.45 -14.59 6.50
CA ASN A 154 -15.76 -15.97 6.89
C ASN A 154 -16.50 -16.02 8.24
N ASP A 155 -16.05 -15.26 9.22
CA ASP A 155 -16.73 -15.15 10.52
C ASP A 155 -18.13 -14.54 10.35
N THR A 156 -18.27 -13.51 9.50
CA THR A 156 -19.56 -12.90 9.14
C THR A 156 -20.49 -13.93 8.50
N GLN A 157 -19.98 -14.77 7.61
CA GLN A 157 -20.75 -15.85 6.97
C GLN A 157 -21.34 -16.80 8.03
N GLU A 158 -20.53 -17.22 9.00
CA GLU A 158 -21.01 -18.13 10.06
C GLU A 158 -22.06 -17.46 10.96
N LEU A 159 -21.88 -16.17 11.27
CA LEU A 159 -22.90 -15.43 12.03
C LEU A 159 -24.23 -15.33 11.29
N ILE A 160 -24.23 -15.08 9.98
CA ILE A 160 -25.44 -15.01 9.17
C ILE A 160 -26.09 -16.39 9.03
N LYS A 161 -25.33 -17.47 8.88
CA LYS A 161 -25.85 -18.85 8.95
C LYS A 161 -26.54 -19.13 10.28
N GLY A 162 -26.04 -18.54 11.37
CA GLY A 162 -26.64 -18.59 12.71
C GLY A 162 -27.86 -17.69 12.91
N GLY A 163 -28.30 -16.94 11.87
CA GLY A 163 -29.48 -16.07 11.91
C GLY A 163 -29.21 -14.62 12.31
N SER A 164 -27.94 -14.21 12.44
CA SER A 164 -27.61 -12.79 12.68
C SER A 164 -27.88 -11.95 11.43
N ALA A 165 -28.28 -10.68 11.61
CA ALA A 165 -28.34 -9.72 10.54
C ALA A 165 -26.91 -9.40 10.00
N PHE A 166 -26.79 -9.06 8.73
CA PHE A 166 -25.51 -8.73 8.12
C PHE A 166 -24.89 -7.48 8.74
N SER A 167 -25.71 -6.45 9.00
CA SER A 167 -25.28 -5.24 9.72
C SER A 167 -24.74 -5.54 11.12
N ASP A 168 -25.41 -6.43 11.87
CA ASP A 168 -24.99 -6.81 13.22
C ASP A 168 -23.67 -7.61 13.20
N ALA A 169 -23.50 -8.47 12.20
CA ALA A 169 -22.25 -9.22 12.01
C ALA A 169 -21.08 -8.27 11.71
N PHE A 170 -21.28 -7.29 10.83
CA PHE A 170 -20.26 -6.28 10.50
C PHE A 170 -19.95 -5.33 11.66
N ALA A 171 -20.94 -5.02 12.51
CA ALA A 171 -20.74 -4.15 13.67
C ALA A 171 -19.74 -4.71 14.69
N LYS A 172 -19.42 -6.01 14.63
CA LYS A 172 -18.42 -6.63 15.52
C LYS A 172 -16.98 -6.25 15.16
N TYR A 173 -16.74 -5.62 14.02
CA TYR A 173 -15.42 -5.28 13.49
C TYR A 173 -15.24 -3.77 13.28
N PRO A 174 -15.34 -2.93 14.33
CA PRO A 174 -15.36 -1.46 14.19
C PRO A 174 -14.02 -0.87 13.68
N GLU A 175 -12.92 -1.60 13.80
CA GLU A 175 -11.61 -1.16 13.29
C GLU A 175 -11.48 -1.33 11.77
N GLN A 176 -12.18 -2.33 11.20
CA GLN A 176 -12.13 -2.67 9.77
C GLN A 176 -13.34 -2.15 9.01
N ILE A 177 -14.50 -2.14 9.64
CA ILE A 177 -15.79 -1.74 9.04
C ILE A 177 -16.26 -0.43 9.67
N PRO A 178 -16.24 0.69 8.94
CA PRO A 178 -16.72 1.98 9.44
C PRO A 178 -18.21 1.94 9.78
N SER A 179 -18.58 2.70 10.82
CA SER A 179 -19.98 2.80 11.29
C SER A 179 -20.95 3.22 10.19
N LEU A 180 -20.52 4.08 9.25
CA LEU A 180 -21.29 4.47 8.08
C LEU A 180 -21.72 3.26 7.25
N MET A 181 -20.80 2.33 6.97
CA MET A 181 -21.11 1.12 6.21
C MET A 181 -22.13 0.23 6.93
N VAL A 182 -21.93 0.05 8.25
CA VAL A 182 -22.86 -0.73 9.08
C VAL A 182 -24.28 -0.14 9.05
N GLN A 183 -24.38 1.17 9.26
CA GLN A 183 -25.68 1.86 9.27
C GLN A 183 -26.38 1.81 7.92
N MET A 184 -25.66 2.01 6.82
CA MET A 184 -26.24 1.92 5.48
C MET A 184 -26.69 0.49 5.15
N ILE A 185 -25.91 -0.52 5.51
CA ILE A 185 -26.31 -1.93 5.35
C ILE A 185 -27.58 -2.22 6.15
N LYS A 186 -27.67 -1.73 7.39
CA LYS A 186 -28.86 -1.88 8.23
C LYS A 186 -30.11 -1.29 7.56
N VAL A 187 -30.02 -0.09 7.00
CA VAL A 187 -31.12 0.52 6.24
C VAL A 187 -31.49 -0.36 5.04
N GLY A 188 -30.49 -0.89 4.30
CA GLY A 188 -30.74 -1.80 3.18
C GLY A 188 -31.42 -3.10 3.57
N GLU A 189 -31.11 -3.65 4.75
CA GLU A 189 -31.78 -4.84 5.30
C GLU A 189 -33.23 -4.53 5.68
N GLU A 190 -33.47 -3.42 6.37
CA GLU A 190 -34.81 -3.01 6.81
C GLU A 190 -35.75 -2.65 5.64
N THR A 191 -35.21 -2.08 4.57
CA THR A 191 -35.98 -1.69 3.37
C THR A 191 -36.07 -2.78 2.31
N GLY A 192 -35.25 -3.84 2.40
CA GLY A 192 -35.11 -4.86 1.36
C GLY A 192 -34.31 -4.42 0.15
N GLU A 193 -33.67 -3.24 0.19
CA GLU A 193 -32.90 -2.66 -0.92
C GLU A 193 -31.37 -2.79 -0.76
N LEU A 194 -30.94 -3.88 -0.15
CA LEU A 194 -29.52 -4.10 0.19
C LEU A 194 -28.59 -4.02 -1.04
N GLY A 195 -29.01 -4.52 -2.21
CA GLY A 195 -28.26 -4.41 -3.46
C GLY A 195 -28.01 -2.95 -3.85
N TYR A 196 -29.05 -2.09 -3.79
CA TYR A 196 -28.91 -0.67 -4.09
C TYR A 196 -27.97 0.03 -3.10
N ILE A 197 -28.06 -0.30 -1.83
CA ILE A 197 -27.17 0.25 -0.79
C ILE A 197 -25.72 -0.17 -1.03
N LEU A 198 -25.47 -1.45 -1.31
CA LEU A 198 -24.10 -1.96 -1.60
C LEU A 198 -23.51 -1.31 -2.84
N LYS A 199 -24.31 -1.12 -3.90
CA LYS A 199 -23.90 -0.37 -5.09
C LYS A 199 -23.50 1.07 -4.78
N THR A 200 -24.25 1.72 -3.90
CA THR A 200 -23.98 3.08 -3.45
C THR A 200 -22.69 3.14 -2.63
N LEU A 201 -22.50 2.20 -1.70
CA LEU A 201 -21.29 2.05 -0.92
C LEU A 201 -20.06 1.76 -1.80
N ALA A 202 -20.18 0.89 -2.79
CA ALA A 202 -19.11 0.61 -3.74
C ALA A 202 -18.64 1.87 -4.48
N LYS A 203 -19.59 2.68 -4.98
CA LYS A 203 -19.28 3.96 -5.63
C LYS A 203 -18.67 4.97 -4.66
N PHE A 204 -19.18 5.05 -3.44
CA PHE A 204 -18.66 5.94 -2.41
C PHE A 204 -17.22 5.60 -2.09
N TYR A 205 -16.94 4.35 -1.70
CA TYR A 205 -15.58 3.93 -1.36
C TYR A 205 -14.62 3.98 -2.56
N LYS A 206 -15.10 3.75 -3.78
CA LYS A 206 -14.27 3.95 -4.99
C LYS A 206 -13.79 5.39 -5.10
N ARG A 207 -14.68 6.38 -4.91
CA ARG A 207 -14.29 7.80 -4.91
C ARG A 207 -13.33 8.14 -3.77
N GLU A 208 -13.56 7.57 -2.58
CA GLU A 208 -12.66 7.73 -1.44
C GLU A 208 -11.26 7.20 -1.73
N VAL A 209 -11.14 6.07 -2.45
CA VAL A 209 -9.85 5.52 -2.93
C VAL A 209 -9.20 6.48 -3.92
N GLU A 210 -9.93 6.97 -4.91
CA GLU A 210 -9.43 7.93 -5.91
C GLU A 210 -8.89 9.20 -5.22
N THR A 211 -9.66 9.77 -4.28
CA THR A 211 -9.24 10.95 -3.52
C THR A 211 -7.99 10.67 -2.67
N ALA A 212 -7.92 9.51 -2.00
CA ALA A 212 -6.76 9.14 -1.20
C ALA A 212 -5.51 8.95 -2.06
N VAL A 213 -5.63 8.34 -3.24
CA VAL A 213 -4.54 8.22 -4.22
C VAL A 213 -4.05 9.58 -4.69
N ASP A 214 -4.96 10.48 -5.09
CA ASP A 214 -4.62 11.82 -5.54
C ASP A 214 -3.90 12.62 -4.44
N THR A 215 -4.34 12.49 -3.19
CA THR A 215 -3.68 13.09 -2.02
C THR A 215 -2.27 12.55 -1.82
N LEU A 216 -2.09 11.23 -1.87
CA LEU A 216 -0.76 10.62 -1.73
C LEU A 216 0.19 11.03 -2.85
N VAL A 217 -0.31 11.07 -4.09
CA VAL A 217 0.49 11.52 -5.25
C VAL A 217 0.91 12.98 -5.11
N SER A 218 0.02 13.85 -4.65
CA SER A 218 0.33 15.26 -4.45
C SER A 218 1.37 15.53 -3.35
N LEU A 219 1.49 14.61 -2.37
CA LEU A 219 2.52 14.69 -1.32
C LEU A 219 3.90 14.23 -1.80
N ILE A 220 3.98 13.47 -2.90
CA ILE A 220 5.27 12.99 -3.42
C ILE A 220 6.17 14.16 -3.86
N GLU A 221 5.60 15.17 -4.52
CA GLU A 221 6.36 16.31 -5.02
C GLU A 221 7.05 17.11 -3.91
N PRO A 222 6.38 17.58 -2.84
CA PRO A 222 7.03 18.24 -1.71
C PRO A 222 8.09 17.36 -1.02
N VAL A 223 7.80 16.08 -0.83
CA VAL A 223 8.76 15.15 -0.21
C VAL A 223 10.00 14.99 -1.08
N MET A 224 9.85 14.90 -2.40
CA MET A 224 10.97 14.82 -3.33
C MET A 224 11.81 16.10 -3.32
N ILE A 225 11.19 17.28 -3.31
CA ILE A 225 11.91 18.56 -3.26
C ILE A 225 12.76 18.63 -1.99
N ILE A 226 12.19 18.27 -0.84
CA ILE A 226 12.90 18.24 0.44
C ILE A 226 14.06 17.22 0.40
N ALA A 227 13.79 16.02 -0.09
CA ALA A 227 14.81 14.96 -0.17
C ALA A 227 15.98 15.33 -1.10
N LEU A 228 15.66 15.93 -2.25
CA LEU A 228 16.67 16.41 -3.20
C LEU A 228 17.46 17.59 -2.60
N GLY A 229 16.78 18.53 -1.92
CA GLY A 229 17.42 19.66 -1.25
C GLY A 229 18.40 19.20 -0.16
N LEU A 230 18.01 18.22 0.66
CA LEU A 230 18.89 17.65 1.70
C LEU A 230 20.02 16.77 1.14
N GLY A 231 19.82 16.16 -0.04
CA GLY A 231 20.82 15.27 -0.66
C GLY A 231 21.89 16.01 -1.48
N VAL A 232 21.59 17.22 -1.95
CA VAL A 232 22.51 18.04 -2.79
C VAL A 232 23.14 19.20 -2.01
N GLY A 233 22.47 19.72 -0.97
CA GLY A 233 22.95 20.81 -0.10
C GLY A 233 23.79 20.34 1.05
#